data_6ed1f592becbaa891462e47098ce234e
#
_entry.id   6ed1f592becbaa891462e47098ce234e
#
_cell.length_a   1.000
_cell.length_b   1.000
_cell.length_c   1.000
_cell.angle_alpha   90.00
_cell.angle_beta   90.00
_cell.angle_gamma   90.00
#
_symmetry.space_group_name_H-M   'P 1'
#
loop_
_entity.id
_entity.type
_entity.pdbx_description
1 polymer ?
#
loop_
_entity_poly.entity_id
_entity_poly.type
_entity_poly.pdbx_seq_one_letter_code
_entity_poly.pdbx_strand_id
1 'polypeptide(L)'
;MDFLTFLNESSYRTTITQAEAIELVKKHCSHIDKANYIVRGANNTGQYYIFEGQKGNRESRNKDSNGNYYTVMIDHFIKKTKSNLPLRSASIICTNISNKRQAKIFGDNMYVILPYDDTIIGCVNKPDIWMTETSIGDDFGDLEQYNTLFLECNIDSSSYESIVRDIKHIIENINDNSSSQEEFVAELFKHDVNNVEKYLSYTYDPKQLNFTAIKSNEISKIHGKCEFWIGGPCVAVLLDRWEEFLEML
;
A
#
# COMPACT_ATOMS: atom_id res chain seq x y z
N MET A 1 4.96 -5.35 -19.93
CA MET A 1 5.17 -4.52 -18.71
C MET A 1 6.49 -3.81 -18.90
N ASP A 2 6.46 -2.51 -19.14
CA ASP A 2 7.67 -1.76 -19.49
C ASP A 2 8.50 -1.51 -18.22
N PHE A 3 9.71 -2.07 -18.21
CA PHE A 3 10.66 -2.05 -17.07
C PHE A 3 11.08 -0.62 -16.66
N LEU A 4 10.84 0.36 -17.53
CA LEU A 4 11.18 1.78 -17.29
C LEU A 4 10.22 2.50 -16.35
N THR A 5 9.01 2.01 -16.17
CA THR A 5 8.02 2.62 -15.27
C THR A 5 8.33 2.36 -13.80
N PHE A 6 9.10 1.30 -13.51
CA PHE A 6 9.59 0.98 -12.17
C PHE A 6 10.68 1.96 -11.67
N LEU A 7 11.33 2.69 -12.59
CA LEU A 7 12.45 3.59 -12.29
C LEU A 7 12.02 4.96 -11.75
N ASN A 8 10.75 5.34 -11.86
CA ASN A 8 10.25 6.62 -11.33
C ASN A 8 10.09 6.65 -9.79
N GLU A 9 10.40 5.57 -9.08
CA GLU A 9 10.58 5.61 -7.62
C GLU A 9 11.85 6.41 -7.20
N SER A 10 12.70 6.80 -8.16
CA SER A 10 13.96 7.50 -7.88
C SER A 10 13.79 8.90 -7.29
N SER A 11 12.63 9.56 -7.49
CA SER A 11 12.40 10.94 -7.02
C SER A 11 12.18 11.08 -5.50
N TYR A 12 12.03 9.96 -4.77
CA TYR A 12 11.77 9.96 -3.31
C TYR A 12 12.94 9.48 -2.48
N ARG A 13 14.05 9.17 -3.12
CA ARG A 13 15.22 8.57 -2.50
C ARG A 13 16.41 9.46 -2.68
N THR A 14 17.02 9.79 -1.58
CA THR A 14 18.33 10.47 -1.59
C THR A 14 19.35 9.50 -1.02
N THR A 15 20.36 9.14 -1.83
CA THR A 15 21.50 8.38 -1.34
C THR A 15 22.27 9.22 -0.35
N ILE A 16 22.62 8.63 0.80
CA ILE A 16 23.37 9.28 1.85
C ILE A 16 24.57 8.43 2.25
N THR A 17 25.53 9.05 2.94
CA THR A 17 26.67 8.35 3.53
C THR A 17 26.26 7.62 4.81
N GLN A 18 27.07 6.69 5.24
CA GLN A 18 26.89 6.00 6.52
C GLN A 18 26.86 6.97 7.72
N ALA A 19 27.75 7.97 7.71
CA ALA A 19 27.81 8.98 8.76
C ALA A 19 26.51 9.79 8.85
N GLU A 20 25.97 10.22 7.71
CA GLU A 20 24.69 10.92 7.64
C GLU A 20 23.53 10.02 8.10
N ALA A 21 23.53 8.73 7.72
CA ALA A 21 22.52 7.79 8.17
C ALA A 21 22.54 7.63 9.70
N ILE A 22 23.71 7.48 10.31
CA ILE A 22 23.89 7.38 11.77
C ILE A 22 23.38 8.66 12.46
N GLU A 23 23.75 9.83 11.94
CA GLU A 23 23.32 11.12 12.51
C GLU A 23 21.80 11.26 12.48
N LEU A 24 21.17 10.97 11.33
CA LEU A 24 19.72 11.05 11.16
C LEU A 24 19.00 10.06 12.09
N VAL A 25 19.49 8.84 12.18
CA VAL A 25 18.88 7.82 13.05
C VAL A 25 19.00 8.22 14.52
N LYS A 26 20.18 8.65 14.99
CA LYS A 26 20.36 9.16 16.37
C LYS A 26 19.45 10.34 16.70
N LYS A 27 19.18 11.18 15.71
CA LYS A 27 18.35 12.39 15.87
C LYS A 27 16.86 12.13 15.82
N HIS A 28 16.40 11.18 14.99
CA HIS A 28 15.01 11.06 14.63
C HIS A 28 14.36 9.70 14.89
N CYS A 29 15.16 8.67 15.25
CA CYS A 29 14.65 7.31 15.45
C CYS A 29 15.03 6.82 16.85
N SER A 30 14.29 7.25 17.87
CA SER A 30 14.56 6.88 19.27
C SER A 30 14.21 5.42 19.61
N HIS A 31 13.41 4.78 18.77
CA HIS A 31 12.90 3.43 19.00
C HIS A 31 13.35 2.45 17.91
N ILE A 32 14.49 1.81 18.16
CA ILE A 32 15.03 0.79 17.25
C ILE A 32 14.94 -0.57 17.93
N ASP A 33 14.11 -1.46 17.36
CA ASP A 33 14.08 -2.85 17.79
C ASP A 33 15.00 -3.69 16.90
N LYS A 34 15.99 -4.33 17.52
CA LYS A 34 17.00 -5.14 16.80
C LYS A 34 16.41 -6.46 16.26
N ALA A 35 15.31 -6.93 16.81
CA ALA A 35 14.69 -8.20 16.45
C ALA A 35 13.44 -8.04 15.57
N ASN A 36 12.64 -6.99 15.83
CA ASN A 36 11.36 -6.75 15.15
C ASN A 36 11.40 -5.43 14.38
N TYR A 37 11.95 -5.47 13.19
CA TYR A 37 12.04 -4.33 12.29
C TYR A 37 11.27 -4.59 10.99
N ILE A 38 11.01 -3.53 10.28
CA ILE A 38 10.33 -3.59 8.98
C ILE A 38 11.34 -3.52 7.85
N VAL A 39 11.02 -4.19 6.75
CA VAL A 39 11.89 -4.31 5.59
C VAL A 39 11.16 -3.98 4.30
N ARG A 40 11.93 -3.55 3.30
CA ARG A 40 11.48 -3.33 1.93
C ARG A 40 12.52 -3.85 0.95
N GLY A 41 12.05 -4.52 -0.11
CA GLY A 41 12.87 -4.81 -1.29
C GLY A 41 12.95 -3.60 -2.21
N ALA A 42 14.10 -3.38 -2.84
CA ALA A 42 14.27 -2.34 -3.85
C ALA A 42 15.44 -2.68 -4.81
N ASN A 43 15.34 -2.23 -6.06
CA ASN A 43 16.39 -2.40 -7.07
C ASN A 43 17.37 -1.22 -7.00
N ASN A 44 18.07 -1.06 -5.88
CA ASN A 44 19.02 0.01 -5.64
C ASN A 44 20.42 -0.56 -5.40
N THR A 45 21.45 0.23 -5.67
CA THR A 45 22.86 -0.15 -5.48
C THR A 45 23.51 0.50 -4.26
N GLY A 46 22.90 1.52 -3.67
CA GLY A 46 23.43 2.20 -2.47
C GLY A 46 23.15 1.43 -1.19
N GLN A 47 23.91 1.73 -0.14
CA GLN A 47 23.77 1.07 1.14
C GLN A 47 22.83 1.82 2.10
N TYR A 48 22.72 3.14 1.95
CA TYR A 48 21.96 4.01 2.83
C TYR A 48 21.15 5.02 2.01
N TYR A 49 19.88 5.22 2.40
CA TYR A 49 18.97 6.16 1.74
C TYR A 49 18.11 6.90 2.76
N ILE A 50 17.69 8.11 2.41
CA ILE A 50 16.48 8.72 2.96
C ILE A 50 15.34 8.46 2.00
N PHE A 51 14.22 7.99 2.51
CA PHE A 51 12.95 8.02 1.81
C PHE A 51 12.10 9.14 2.42
N GLU A 52 11.56 9.98 1.56
CA GLU A 52 10.58 10.98 1.97
C GLU A 52 9.20 10.49 1.52
N GLY A 53 8.49 9.79 2.39
CA GLY A 53 7.07 9.49 2.17
C GLY A 53 6.31 10.80 1.88
N GLN A 54 5.12 10.77 1.34
CA GLN A 54 4.26 11.91 0.99
C GLN A 54 4.75 12.86 -0.12
N LYS A 55 6.03 13.04 -0.36
CA LYS A 55 6.51 13.83 -1.51
C LYS A 55 6.34 13.09 -2.83
N GLY A 56 6.02 11.83 -2.75
CA GLY A 56 5.86 10.95 -3.86
C GLY A 56 4.43 10.86 -4.33
N ASN A 57 4.13 11.54 -5.41
CA ASN A 57 2.90 11.29 -6.11
C ASN A 57 3.05 10.00 -6.91
N ARG A 58 2.53 8.89 -6.37
CA ARG A 58 2.44 7.60 -7.07
C ARG A 58 1.27 7.55 -8.06
N GLU A 59 0.87 8.69 -8.62
CA GLU A 59 -0.11 8.71 -9.70
C GLU A 59 0.28 7.79 -10.85
N SER A 60 1.59 7.64 -11.11
CA SER A 60 2.07 6.68 -12.10
C SER A 60 1.71 5.22 -11.75
N ARG A 61 1.73 4.82 -10.48
CA ARG A 61 1.31 3.46 -10.09
C ARG A 61 -0.18 3.21 -10.29
N ASN A 62 -1.01 4.22 -10.12
CA ASN A 62 -2.45 4.10 -10.35
C ASN A 62 -2.80 4.03 -11.84
N LYS A 63 -1.98 4.64 -12.71
CA LYS A 63 -2.22 4.68 -14.16
C LYS A 63 -1.63 3.49 -14.90
N ASP A 64 -0.49 2.96 -14.43
CA ASP A 64 0.29 1.97 -15.18
C ASP A 64 0.22 0.55 -14.58
N SER A 65 -0.18 0.40 -13.33
CA SER A 65 -0.43 -0.92 -12.77
C SER A 65 -1.89 -1.28 -13.02
N ASN A 66 -2.10 -2.06 -14.06
CA ASN A 66 -3.38 -2.70 -14.33
C ASN A 66 -3.97 -3.24 -13.03
N GLY A 67 -4.98 -2.55 -12.49
CA GLY A 67 -5.76 -3.06 -11.40
C GLY A 67 -5.37 -2.63 -9.97
N ASN A 68 -4.89 -1.41 -9.75
CA ASN A 68 -4.64 -0.90 -8.39
C ASN A 68 -5.90 -0.23 -7.76
N TYR A 69 -7.08 -0.78 -8.04
CA TYR A 69 -8.38 -0.26 -7.60
C TYR A 69 -8.44 -0.06 -6.10
N TYR A 70 -7.96 -1.05 -5.31
CA TYR A 70 -7.97 -0.98 -3.86
C TYR A 70 -7.16 0.21 -3.31
N THR A 71 -6.04 0.60 -3.93
CA THR A 71 -5.28 1.79 -3.50
C THR A 71 -6.09 3.06 -3.74
N VAL A 72 -6.69 3.20 -4.93
CA VAL A 72 -7.53 4.36 -5.27
C VAL A 72 -8.71 4.48 -4.32
N MET A 73 -9.41 3.37 -4.08
CA MET A 73 -10.59 3.36 -3.21
C MET A 73 -10.24 3.60 -1.75
N ILE A 74 -9.23 2.93 -1.21
CA ILE A 74 -8.80 3.13 0.17
C ILE A 74 -8.35 4.57 0.41
N ASP A 75 -7.55 5.15 -0.50
CA ASP A 75 -7.13 6.55 -0.41
C ASP A 75 -8.31 7.53 -0.46
N HIS A 76 -9.33 7.22 -1.30
CA HIS A 76 -10.56 7.99 -1.32
C HIS A 76 -11.26 7.97 0.05
N PHE A 77 -11.41 6.78 0.66
CA PHE A 77 -12.08 6.67 1.96
C PHE A 77 -11.25 7.23 3.11
N ILE A 78 -9.91 7.14 3.08
CA ILE A 78 -9.03 7.83 4.03
C ILE A 78 -9.32 9.34 4.02
N LYS A 79 -9.38 9.95 2.83
CA LYS A 79 -9.68 11.37 2.66
C LYS A 79 -11.10 11.71 3.09
N LYS A 80 -12.09 10.94 2.64
CA LYS A 80 -13.51 11.15 2.89
C LYS A 80 -13.85 11.05 4.38
N THR A 81 -13.30 10.07 5.08
CA THR A 81 -13.56 9.84 6.52
C THR A 81 -12.63 10.63 7.42
N LYS A 82 -11.69 11.38 6.87
CA LYS A 82 -10.62 12.09 7.59
C LYS A 82 -9.88 11.16 8.57
N SER A 83 -9.60 9.94 8.11
CA SER A 83 -8.80 8.99 8.86
C SER A 83 -7.39 9.53 9.09
N ASN A 84 -6.77 9.16 10.20
CA ASN A 84 -5.37 9.48 10.48
C ASN A 84 -4.37 8.53 9.80
N LEU A 85 -4.85 7.60 8.99
CA LEU A 85 -3.99 6.75 8.17
C LEU A 85 -3.26 7.57 7.10
N PRO A 86 -2.00 7.26 6.79
CA PRO A 86 -1.34 7.84 5.64
C PRO A 86 -1.98 7.33 4.35
N LEU A 87 -1.98 8.13 3.29
CA LEU A 87 -2.42 7.68 1.97
C LEU A 87 -1.50 6.57 1.48
N ARG A 88 -2.07 5.44 1.07
CA ARG A 88 -1.28 4.32 0.58
C ARG A 88 -0.50 4.68 -0.68
N SER A 89 -1.11 5.43 -1.60
CA SER A 89 -0.45 5.91 -2.82
C SER A 89 0.77 6.81 -2.55
N ALA A 90 0.79 7.52 -1.41
CA ALA A 90 1.88 8.40 -1.01
C ALA A 90 2.83 7.78 0.02
N SER A 91 2.68 6.48 0.34
CA SER A 91 3.46 5.80 1.37
C SER A 91 4.50 4.83 0.79
N ILE A 92 5.53 4.55 1.57
CA ILE A 92 6.46 3.47 1.30
C ILE A 92 5.84 2.18 1.85
N ILE A 93 5.64 1.18 0.99
CA ILE A 93 5.09 -0.11 1.39
C ILE A 93 6.22 -1.00 1.90
N CYS A 94 6.06 -1.50 3.09
CA CYS A 94 7.01 -2.35 3.80
C CYS A 94 6.32 -3.56 4.40
N THR A 95 7.09 -4.52 4.87
CA THR A 95 6.59 -5.64 5.66
C THR A 95 7.51 -5.90 6.83
N ASN A 96 7.07 -6.64 7.84
CA ASN A 96 7.96 -7.03 8.92
C ASN A 96 8.97 -8.11 8.47
N ILE A 97 10.09 -8.21 9.17
CA ILE A 97 11.20 -9.13 8.82
C ILE A 97 10.74 -10.60 8.77
N SER A 98 9.75 -11.00 9.55
CA SER A 98 9.17 -12.35 9.51
C SER A 98 8.52 -12.68 8.15
N ASN A 99 8.19 -11.67 7.35
CA ASN A 99 7.62 -11.79 6.01
C ASN A 99 8.57 -11.32 4.89
N LYS A 100 9.88 -11.40 5.10
CA LYS A 100 10.90 -10.91 4.16
C LYS A 100 10.79 -11.45 2.72
N ARG A 101 10.13 -12.61 2.52
CA ARG A 101 9.87 -13.12 1.17
C ARG A 101 8.97 -12.20 0.36
N GLN A 102 7.96 -11.60 1.00
CA GLN A 102 7.09 -10.62 0.36
C GLN A 102 7.86 -9.35 -0.02
N ALA A 103 8.79 -8.90 0.82
CA ALA A 103 9.62 -7.75 0.49
C ALA A 103 10.44 -7.93 -0.79
N LYS A 104 10.92 -9.15 -1.08
CA LYS A 104 11.71 -9.46 -2.28
C LYS A 104 10.97 -9.27 -3.61
N ILE A 105 9.65 -9.26 -3.60
CA ILE A 105 8.84 -8.99 -4.80
C ILE A 105 9.11 -7.57 -5.33
N PHE A 106 9.51 -6.65 -4.45
CA PHE A 106 9.75 -5.25 -4.79
C PHE A 106 11.20 -4.94 -5.21
N GLY A 107 12.11 -5.92 -5.17
CA GLY A 107 13.50 -5.77 -5.63
C GLY A 107 14.48 -6.72 -4.94
N ASP A 108 15.65 -6.86 -5.55
CA ASP A 108 16.68 -7.84 -5.15
C ASP A 108 17.38 -7.45 -3.84
N ASN A 109 17.62 -6.16 -3.62
CA ASN A 109 18.26 -5.65 -2.41
C ASN A 109 17.21 -5.37 -1.33
N MET A 110 17.47 -5.84 -0.12
CA MET A 110 16.57 -5.66 1.01
C MET A 110 17.11 -4.59 1.95
N TYR A 111 16.23 -3.69 2.39
CA TYR A 111 16.56 -2.59 3.30
C TYR A 111 15.75 -2.71 4.57
N VAL A 112 16.40 -2.49 5.71
CA VAL A 112 15.73 -2.18 6.98
C VAL A 112 15.26 -0.74 6.90
N ILE A 113 14.00 -0.51 7.22
CA ILE A 113 13.38 0.82 7.19
C ILE A 113 13.18 1.32 8.61
N LEU A 114 13.73 2.50 8.88
CA LEU A 114 13.68 3.17 10.17
C LEU A 114 12.85 4.45 10.04
N PRO A 115 11.54 4.40 10.32
CA PRO A 115 10.69 5.59 10.29
C PRO A 115 11.11 6.58 11.39
N TYR A 116 10.99 7.88 11.11
CA TYR A 116 11.16 8.90 12.13
C TYR A 116 10.06 8.80 13.20
N ASP A 117 10.37 9.22 14.43
CA ASP A 117 9.50 9.03 15.60
C ASP A 117 8.07 9.58 15.42
N ASP A 118 7.93 10.71 14.71
CA ASP A 118 6.63 11.34 14.45
C ASP A 118 5.92 10.80 13.20
N THR A 119 6.53 9.86 12.49
CA THR A 119 5.92 9.29 11.27
C THR A 119 4.69 8.47 11.63
N ILE A 120 3.58 8.77 10.97
CA ILE A 120 2.37 7.96 11.02
C ILE A 120 2.53 6.79 10.04
N ILE A 121 2.25 5.61 10.53
CA ILE A 121 2.39 4.35 9.81
C ILE A 121 1.03 3.67 9.75
N GLY A 122 0.57 3.39 8.54
CA GLY A 122 -0.59 2.52 8.35
C GLY A 122 -0.15 1.06 8.51
N CYS A 123 -0.97 0.26 9.18
CA CYS A 123 -0.71 -1.16 9.39
C CYS A 123 -1.95 -1.98 9.10
N VAL A 124 -1.76 -3.08 8.35
CA VAL A 124 -2.76 -4.11 8.13
C VAL A 124 -2.18 -5.47 8.53
N ASN A 125 -2.95 -6.24 9.31
CA ASN A 125 -2.53 -7.57 9.78
C ASN A 125 -2.77 -8.65 8.71
N LYS A 126 -2.19 -8.44 7.53
CA LYS A 126 -2.14 -9.37 6.39
C LYS A 126 -0.76 -9.25 5.73
N PRO A 127 -0.25 -10.32 5.13
CA PRO A 127 1.06 -10.29 4.44
C PRO A 127 1.10 -9.27 3.30
N ASP A 128 -0.03 -9.08 2.66
CA ASP A 128 -0.30 -8.11 1.60
C ASP A 128 -1.76 -7.67 1.74
N ILE A 129 -2.05 -6.42 1.46
CA ILE A 129 -3.40 -5.86 1.52
C ILE A 129 -4.37 -6.60 0.59
N TRP A 130 -3.90 -7.14 -0.53
CA TRP A 130 -4.69 -7.91 -1.49
C TRP A 130 -5.41 -9.09 -0.83
N MET A 131 -4.80 -9.69 0.18
CA MET A 131 -5.35 -10.83 0.93
C MET A 131 -6.35 -10.40 2.01
N THR A 132 -6.82 -9.15 1.98
CA THR A 132 -7.80 -8.66 2.96
C THR A 132 -9.19 -9.13 2.55
N GLU A 133 -9.77 -9.98 3.38
CA GLU A 133 -11.14 -10.47 3.24
C GLU A 133 -12.15 -9.34 3.43
N THR A 134 -13.12 -9.28 2.55
CA THR A 134 -14.17 -8.27 2.53
C THR A 134 -15.38 -8.78 1.76
N SER A 135 -16.39 -7.95 1.59
CA SER A 135 -17.58 -8.30 0.81
C SER A 135 -18.10 -7.12 -0.02
N ILE A 136 -18.68 -7.42 -1.18
CA ILE A 136 -19.54 -6.49 -1.92
C ILE A 136 -20.96 -7.11 -1.91
N GLY A 137 -21.91 -6.42 -1.30
CA GLY A 137 -23.26 -6.99 -1.11
C GLY A 137 -23.22 -8.23 -0.23
N ASP A 138 -23.69 -9.34 -0.79
CA ASP A 138 -23.75 -10.64 -0.13
C ASP A 138 -22.60 -11.58 -0.56
N ASP A 139 -21.77 -11.14 -1.51
CA ASP A 139 -20.61 -11.90 -1.99
C ASP A 139 -19.39 -11.66 -1.12
N PHE A 140 -18.68 -12.74 -0.77
CA PHE A 140 -17.46 -12.71 0.04
C PHE A 140 -16.25 -13.04 -0.82
N GLY A 141 -15.24 -12.20 -0.73
CA GLY A 141 -13.99 -12.35 -1.44
C GLY A 141 -12.85 -11.61 -0.75
N ASP A 142 -11.74 -11.52 -1.41
CA ASP A 142 -10.66 -10.63 -1.01
C ASP A 142 -10.48 -9.47 -2.01
N LEU A 143 -9.65 -8.51 -1.66
CA LEU A 143 -9.43 -7.34 -2.52
C LEU A 143 -8.78 -7.72 -3.86
N GLU A 144 -8.04 -8.84 -3.94
CA GLU A 144 -7.45 -9.34 -5.18
C GLU A 144 -8.53 -9.79 -6.17
N GLN A 145 -9.50 -10.55 -5.70
CA GLN A 145 -10.60 -11.06 -6.53
C GLN A 145 -11.42 -9.92 -7.13
N TYR A 146 -11.85 -8.96 -6.32
CA TYR A 146 -12.59 -7.80 -6.82
C TYR A 146 -11.75 -6.91 -7.75
N ASN A 147 -10.46 -6.74 -7.46
CA ASN A 147 -9.55 -6.02 -8.32
C ASN A 147 -9.41 -6.69 -9.70
N THR A 148 -9.29 -8.01 -9.74
CA THR A 148 -9.22 -8.80 -10.96
C THR A 148 -10.52 -8.69 -11.76
N LEU A 149 -11.67 -8.81 -11.12
CA LEU A 149 -12.97 -8.65 -11.75
C LEU A 149 -13.13 -7.27 -12.39
N PHE A 150 -12.78 -6.20 -11.66
CA PHE A 150 -12.89 -4.84 -12.22
C PHE A 150 -11.93 -4.63 -13.40
N LEU A 151 -10.75 -5.26 -13.36
CA LEU A 151 -9.79 -5.24 -14.46
C LEU A 151 -10.36 -5.95 -15.71
N GLU A 152 -10.96 -7.13 -15.54
CA GLU A 152 -11.57 -7.90 -16.62
C GLU A 152 -12.74 -7.16 -17.29
N CYS A 153 -13.46 -6.34 -16.52
CA CYS A 153 -14.51 -5.45 -17.03
C CYS A 153 -13.96 -4.13 -17.61
N ASN A 154 -12.65 -3.93 -17.69
CA ASN A 154 -11.99 -2.70 -18.16
C ASN A 154 -12.43 -1.42 -17.43
N ILE A 155 -12.78 -1.51 -16.16
CA ILE A 155 -13.13 -0.35 -15.33
C ILE A 155 -11.91 0.57 -15.20
N ASP A 156 -12.10 1.88 -15.41
CA ASP A 156 -11.03 2.88 -15.30
C ASP A 156 -10.64 3.11 -13.84
N SER A 157 -9.43 2.69 -13.46
CA SER A 157 -8.85 2.84 -12.11
C SER A 157 -8.15 4.18 -11.86
N SER A 158 -8.33 5.16 -12.72
CA SER A 158 -7.66 6.48 -12.60
C SER A 158 -8.15 7.29 -11.39
N SER A 159 -9.39 7.12 -10.98
CA SER A 159 -9.99 7.77 -9.82
C SER A 159 -11.15 6.96 -9.24
N TYR A 160 -11.56 7.27 -8.00
CA TYR A 160 -12.76 6.71 -7.39
C TYR A 160 -14.01 7.01 -8.23
N GLU A 161 -14.12 8.24 -8.74
CA GLU A 161 -15.25 8.70 -9.54
C GLU A 161 -15.34 7.94 -10.87
N SER A 162 -14.20 7.64 -11.50
CA SER A 162 -14.15 6.82 -12.72
C SER A 162 -14.62 5.39 -12.43
N ILE A 163 -14.16 4.78 -11.35
CA ILE A 163 -14.58 3.43 -10.95
C ILE A 163 -16.11 3.39 -10.74
N VAL A 164 -16.64 4.33 -9.96
CA VAL A 164 -18.07 4.41 -9.67
C VAL A 164 -18.90 4.61 -10.95
N ARG A 165 -18.44 5.51 -11.81
CA ARG A 165 -19.11 5.78 -13.12
C ARG A 165 -19.16 4.53 -13.98
N ASP A 166 -18.05 3.82 -14.11
CA ASP A 166 -17.97 2.66 -15.01
C ASP A 166 -18.78 1.48 -14.46
N ILE A 167 -18.77 1.24 -13.14
CA ILE A 167 -19.63 0.24 -12.51
C ILE A 167 -21.11 0.58 -12.75
N LYS A 168 -21.53 1.84 -12.54
CA LYS A 168 -22.91 2.28 -12.80
C LYS A 168 -23.27 2.08 -14.27
N HIS A 169 -22.37 2.38 -15.19
CA HIS A 169 -22.57 2.18 -16.62
C HIS A 169 -22.78 0.70 -16.97
N ILE A 170 -22.02 -0.21 -16.40
CA ILE A 170 -22.24 -1.67 -16.57
C ILE A 170 -23.65 -2.04 -16.12
N ILE A 171 -24.06 -1.64 -14.90
CA ILE A 171 -25.38 -1.97 -14.35
C ILE A 171 -26.52 -1.46 -15.23
N GLU A 172 -26.41 -0.23 -15.75
CA GLU A 172 -27.43 0.41 -16.58
C GLU A 172 -27.57 -0.19 -17.98
N ASN A 173 -26.49 -0.83 -18.49
CA ASN A 173 -26.44 -1.35 -19.87
C ASN A 173 -26.37 -2.88 -19.96
N ILE A 174 -26.54 -3.58 -18.84
CA ILE A 174 -26.54 -5.04 -18.82
C ILE A 174 -27.63 -5.61 -19.71
N ASN A 175 -27.28 -6.55 -20.56
CA ASN A 175 -28.20 -7.19 -21.51
C ASN A 175 -27.64 -8.56 -21.94
N ASP A 176 -28.36 -9.31 -22.78
CA ASP A 176 -28.02 -10.66 -23.23
C ASP A 176 -26.65 -10.78 -23.96
N ASN A 177 -26.04 -9.67 -24.36
CA ASN A 177 -24.71 -9.63 -24.98
C ASN A 177 -23.59 -9.23 -24.02
N SER A 178 -23.90 -8.97 -22.75
CA SER A 178 -22.90 -8.64 -21.73
C SER A 178 -22.02 -9.84 -21.43
N SER A 179 -20.78 -9.58 -21.05
CA SER A 179 -19.88 -10.65 -20.60
C SER A 179 -20.33 -11.20 -19.24
N SER A 180 -19.93 -12.43 -18.93
CA SER A 180 -20.22 -13.03 -17.62
C SER A 180 -19.62 -12.24 -16.47
N GLN A 181 -18.51 -11.52 -16.69
CA GLN A 181 -17.90 -10.64 -15.71
C GLN A 181 -18.72 -9.38 -15.46
N GLU A 182 -19.29 -8.78 -16.53
CA GLU A 182 -20.18 -7.62 -16.40
C GLU A 182 -21.50 -8.01 -15.72
N GLU A 183 -22.05 -9.18 -16.05
CA GLU A 183 -23.22 -9.75 -15.36
C GLU A 183 -22.93 -9.92 -13.86
N PHE A 184 -21.76 -10.49 -13.52
CA PHE A 184 -21.38 -10.68 -12.14
C PHE A 184 -21.15 -9.34 -11.41
N VAL A 185 -20.52 -8.34 -12.05
CA VAL A 185 -20.43 -6.99 -11.47
C VAL A 185 -21.83 -6.42 -11.21
N ALA A 186 -22.76 -6.52 -12.15
CA ALA A 186 -24.12 -6.03 -11.95
C ALA A 186 -24.82 -6.75 -10.78
N GLU A 187 -24.63 -8.06 -10.64
CA GLU A 187 -25.18 -8.86 -9.55
C GLU A 187 -24.60 -8.45 -8.18
N LEU A 188 -23.29 -8.22 -8.07
CA LEU A 188 -22.65 -7.75 -6.84
C LEU A 188 -23.32 -6.51 -6.26
N PHE A 189 -23.74 -5.61 -7.12
CA PHE A 189 -24.45 -4.39 -6.73
C PHE A 189 -25.99 -4.53 -6.82
N LYS A 190 -26.48 -5.78 -6.99
CA LYS A 190 -27.92 -6.12 -7.06
C LYS A 190 -28.66 -5.35 -8.16
N HIS A 191 -28.01 -5.12 -9.29
CA HIS A 191 -28.53 -4.34 -10.42
C HIS A 191 -29.08 -2.95 -10.03
N ASP A 192 -28.59 -2.37 -8.94
CA ASP A 192 -29.01 -1.06 -8.46
C ASP A 192 -27.84 -0.08 -8.35
N VAL A 193 -27.82 0.92 -9.22
CA VAL A 193 -26.81 1.98 -9.26
C VAL A 193 -26.68 2.73 -7.93
N ASN A 194 -27.72 2.77 -7.11
CA ASN A 194 -27.69 3.42 -5.79
C ASN A 194 -26.90 2.61 -4.76
N ASN A 195 -26.69 1.33 -4.98
CA ASN A 195 -25.91 0.47 -4.10
C ASN A 195 -24.40 0.62 -4.29
N VAL A 196 -23.93 1.09 -5.45
CA VAL A 196 -22.52 1.12 -5.82
C VAL A 196 -21.67 1.83 -4.75
N GLU A 197 -21.94 3.09 -4.48
CA GLU A 197 -21.15 3.86 -3.50
C GLU A 197 -21.28 3.32 -2.07
N LYS A 198 -22.46 2.82 -1.71
CA LYS A 198 -22.72 2.20 -0.42
C LYS A 198 -21.87 0.95 -0.22
N TYR A 199 -21.87 0.03 -1.18
CA TYR A 199 -21.14 -1.24 -1.08
C TYR A 199 -19.63 -1.01 -1.16
N LEU A 200 -19.14 -0.15 -2.05
CA LEU A 200 -17.72 0.24 -2.08
C LEU A 200 -17.28 0.87 -0.74
N SER A 201 -18.14 1.63 -0.08
CA SER A 201 -17.85 2.18 1.26
C SER A 201 -17.66 1.09 2.30
N TYR A 202 -18.51 0.07 2.32
CA TYR A 202 -18.35 -1.04 3.25
C TYR A 202 -17.12 -1.90 2.93
N THR A 203 -16.80 -2.05 1.65
CA THR A 203 -15.71 -2.91 1.18
C THR A 203 -14.33 -2.28 1.37
N TYR A 204 -14.19 -0.97 1.15
CA TYR A 204 -12.89 -0.31 1.06
C TYR A 204 -12.64 0.76 2.13
N ASP A 205 -13.58 1.02 3.05
CA ASP A 205 -13.31 1.90 4.20
C ASP A 205 -12.28 1.23 5.11
N PRO A 206 -11.12 1.86 5.37
CA PRO A 206 -10.08 1.32 6.23
C PRO A 206 -10.56 0.87 7.61
N LYS A 207 -11.60 1.50 8.16
CA LYS A 207 -12.18 1.10 9.45
C LYS A 207 -12.87 -0.27 9.36
N GLN A 208 -13.56 -0.54 8.25
CA GLN A 208 -14.20 -1.84 8.02
C GLN A 208 -13.16 -2.94 7.83
N LEU A 209 -12.03 -2.59 7.22
CA LEU A 209 -10.90 -3.50 6.97
C LEU A 209 -9.96 -3.66 8.17
N ASN A 210 -10.26 -3.03 9.31
CA ASN A 210 -9.44 -3.06 10.53
C ASN A 210 -7.99 -2.57 10.31
N PHE A 211 -7.82 -1.57 9.44
CA PHE A 211 -6.52 -0.91 9.27
C PHE A 211 -6.29 0.05 10.42
N THR A 212 -5.07 0.08 10.92
CA THR A 212 -4.69 0.88 12.07
C THR A 212 -3.58 1.87 11.73
N ALA A 213 -3.63 3.04 12.34
CA ALA A 213 -2.53 3.99 12.34
C ALA A 213 -1.72 3.81 13.63
N ILE A 214 -0.42 3.63 13.47
CA ILE A 214 0.53 3.45 14.56
C ILE A 214 1.71 4.43 14.44
N LYS A 215 2.50 4.56 15.49
CA LYS A 215 3.79 5.27 15.49
C LYS A 215 4.96 4.29 15.43
N SER A 216 6.17 4.82 15.17
CA SER A 216 7.40 4.02 15.06
C SER A 216 7.66 3.14 16.29
N ASN A 217 7.39 3.63 17.51
CA ASN A 217 7.56 2.91 18.77
C ASN A 217 6.56 1.76 19.01
N GLU A 218 5.58 1.61 18.14
CA GLU A 218 4.58 0.55 18.23
C GLU A 218 4.86 -0.60 17.27
N ILE A 219 5.79 -0.43 16.32
CA ILE A 219 6.15 -1.46 15.32
C ILE A 219 6.54 -2.77 16.01
N SER A 220 7.36 -2.69 17.07
CA SER A 220 7.84 -3.87 17.82
C SER A 220 6.74 -4.67 18.51
N LYS A 221 5.57 -4.07 18.72
CA LYS A 221 4.40 -4.71 19.33
C LYS A 221 3.54 -5.44 18.31
N ILE A 222 3.78 -5.23 17.02
CA ILE A 222 3.00 -5.84 15.94
C ILE A 222 3.59 -7.21 15.60
N HIS A 223 2.82 -8.24 15.82
CA HIS A 223 3.19 -9.62 15.56
C HIS A 223 2.46 -10.16 14.33
N GLY A 224 3.01 -11.20 13.73
CA GLY A 224 2.44 -11.83 12.54
C GLY A 224 3.05 -11.27 11.25
N LYS A 225 2.38 -11.51 10.13
CA LYS A 225 2.78 -11.03 8.82
C LYS A 225 1.93 -9.81 8.46
N CYS A 226 2.54 -8.64 8.50
CA CYS A 226 1.84 -7.37 8.30
C CYS A 226 2.44 -6.58 7.14
N GLU A 227 1.58 -5.87 6.40
CA GLU A 227 1.96 -4.79 5.51
C GLU A 227 1.93 -3.47 6.27
N PHE A 228 2.93 -2.62 6.03
CA PHE A 228 3.07 -1.29 6.63
C PHE A 228 3.17 -0.22 5.54
N TRP A 229 2.53 0.92 5.78
CA TRP A 229 2.56 2.10 4.92
C TRP A 229 3.23 3.25 5.64
N ILE A 230 4.46 3.59 5.26
CA ILE A 230 5.23 4.65 5.90
C ILE A 230 4.89 5.98 5.24
N GLY A 231 4.10 6.81 5.91
CA GLY A 231 3.60 8.08 5.37
C GLY A 231 4.52 9.28 5.57
N GLY A 232 5.71 9.09 6.12
CA GLY A 232 6.67 10.15 6.41
C GLY A 232 8.12 9.79 6.09
N PRO A 233 9.08 10.61 6.49
CA PRO A 233 10.48 10.34 6.25
C PRO A 233 10.96 9.11 7.03
N CYS A 234 11.90 8.38 6.43
CA CYS A 234 12.58 7.25 7.06
C CYS A 234 14.00 7.09 6.51
N VAL A 235 14.86 6.49 7.29
CA VAL A 235 16.19 6.04 6.86
C VAL A 235 16.07 4.57 6.42
N ALA A 236 16.71 4.22 5.31
CA ALA A 236 16.84 2.86 4.82
C ALA A 236 18.29 2.42 4.91
N VAL A 237 18.53 1.28 5.51
CA VAL A 237 19.85 0.64 5.66
C VAL A 237 19.83 -0.70 4.95
N LEU A 238 20.80 -0.97 4.07
CA LEU A 238 20.91 -2.27 3.41
C LEU A 238 20.98 -3.38 4.47
N LEU A 239 20.14 -4.42 4.33
CA LEU A 239 20.01 -5.47 5.34
C LEU A 239 21.34 -6.16 5.65
N ASP A 240 22.19 -6.37 4.64
CA ASP A 240 23.52 -6.97 4.81
C ASP A 240 24.49 -6.08 5.62
N ARG A 241 24.14 -4.81 5.86
CA ARG A 241 24.88 -3.86 6.69
C ARG A 241 24.24 -3.59 8.04
N TRP A 242 23.10 -4.22 8.32
CA TRP A 242 22.29 -3.91 9.49
C TRP A 242 23.01 -4.13 10.82
N GLU A 243 23.67 -5.27 10.99
CA GLU A 243 24.40 -5.59 12.22
C GLU A 243 25.56 -4.61 12.46
N GLU A 244 26.39 -4.35 11.44
CA GLU A 244 27.48 -3.38 11.48
C GLU A 244 26.94 -1.97 11.81
N PHE A 245 25.82 -1.59 11.23
CA PHE A 245 25.18 -0.30 11.47
C PHE A 245 24.71 -0.14 12.92
N LEU A 246 24.14 -1.20 13.52
CA LEU A 246 23.71 -1.21 14.91
C LEU A 246 24.86 -1.05 15.91
N GLU A 247 26.07 -1.54 15.59
CA GLU A 247 27.25 -1.40 16.42
C GLU A 247 27.76 0.06 16.49
N MET A 248 27.38 0.88 15.50
CA MET A 248 27.78 2.29 15.41
C MET A 248 26.76 3.27 16.02
N LEU A 249 25.55 2.81 16.30
CA LEU A 249 24.52 3.58 16.99
C LEU A 249 24.76 3.65 18.48
#